data_3737bdba99318b675b2eb2a7bf3fdce0
#
_entry.id   3737bdba99318b675b2eb2a7bf3fdce0
#
_cell.length_a   1.000
_cell.length_b   1.000
_cell.length_c   1.000
_cell.angle_alpha   90.00
_cell.angle_beta   90.00
_cell.angle_gamma   90.00
#
_symmetry.space_group_name_H-M   'P 1'
#
loop_
_entity.id
_entity.type
_entity.pdbx_description
1 polymer ?
#
loop_
_entity_poly.entity_id
_entity_poly.type
_entity_poly.pdbx_seq_one_letter_code
_entity_poly.pdbx_strand_id
1 'polypeptide(L)'
;KAVDAVAARFAYKPQYTYAVVGAAAIDAVGDPYPEATHNTCMESDAVLFGAIGDLRFDNAPNAKVRPEQGLLAMRKKLGLYANLRPVTTFPTLLHRSPLRADLVEGADFLCVRELTGGLYFGRPQGRSEDGLTAYDTCVYTCAEIERICRLGFEYAAKRRGKLTIVDKANVL
;
A
#
# COMPACT_ATOMS: atom_id res chain seq x y z
N LYS A 1 2.82 -12.79 17.73
CA LYS A 1 3.95 -12.68 18.71
C LYS A 1 4.22 -11.25 19.16
N ALA A 2 4.54 -10.28 18.25
CA ALA A 2 4.82 -8.89 18.65
C ALA A 2 3.58 -8.22 19.28
N VAL A 3 2.43 -8.31 18.61
CA VAL A 3 1.15 -7.79 19.12
C VAL A 3 0.78 -8.44 20.46
N ASP A 4 0.98 -9.75 20.60
CA ASP A 4 0.68 -10.47 21.86
C ASP A 4 1.57 -10.01 23.02
N ALA A 5 2.87 -9.75 22.75
CA ALA A 5 3.79 -9.24 23.75
C ALA A 5 3.40 -7.82 24.23
N VAL A 6 3.01 -6.95 23.29
CA VAL A 6 2.52 -5.61 23.63
C VAL A 6 1.18 -5.70 24.35
N ALA A 7 0.26 -6.53 23.88
CA ALA A 7 -1.04 -6.73 24.48
C ALA A 7 -0.93 -7.23 25.95
N ALA A 8 -0.04 -8.18 26.20
CA ALA A 8 0.23 -8.65 27.56
C ALA A 8 0.80 -7.54 28.45
N ARG A 9 1.68 -6.68 27.91
CA ARG A 9 2.31 -5.56 28.68
C ARG A 9 1.29 -4.49 29.08
N PHE A 10 0.27 -4.25 28.26
CA PHE A 10 -0.74 -3.22 28.46
C PHE A 10 -2.10 -3.77 28.88
N ALA A 11 -2.19 -5.03 29.30
CA ALA A 11 -3.41 -5.71 29.72
C ALA A 11 -4.55 -5.66 28.66
N TYR A 12 -4.19 -5.61 27.38
CA TYR A 12 -5.12 -5.63 26.27
C TYR A 12 -5.32 -7.08 25.78
N LYS A 13 -6.50 -7.43 25.36
CA LYS A 13 -6.86 -8.78 24.87
C LYS A 13 -7.38 -8.70 23.44
N PRO A 14 -6.49 -8.72 22.42
CA PRO A 14 -6.93 -8.71 21.04
C PRO A 14 -7.63 -10.02 20.68
N GLN A 15 -8.71 -9.90 19.93
CA GLN A 15 -9.36 -11.04 19.29
C GLN A 15 -8.84 -11.13 17.85
N TYR A 16 -8.44 -12.31 17.42
CA TYR A 16 -7.92 -12.52 16.07
C TYR A 16 -8.87 -13.36 15.23
N THR A 17 -9.25 -12.80 14.08
CA THR A 17 -9.91 -13.55 13.01
C THR A 17 -8.96 -13.66 11.83
N TYR A 18 -8.79 -14.86 11.29
CA TYR A 18 -7.89 -15.11 10.17
C TYR A 18 -8.68 -15.28 8.88
N ALA A 19 -8.19 -14.64 7.81
CA ALA A 19 -8.78 -14.72 6.48
C ALA A 19 -7.68 -14.87 5.42
N VAL A 20 -7.99 -15.55 4.32
CA VAL A 20 -7.06 -15.78 3.22
C VAL A 20 -7.11 -14.63 2.21
N VAL A 21 -5.94 -14.24 1.65
CA VAL A 21 -5.82 -13.22 0.62
C VAL A 21 -4.63 -13.53 -0.29
N GLY A 22 -4.61 -12.98 -1.51
CA GLY A 22 -3.52 -13.16 -2.44
C GLY A 22 -3.36 -14.60 -2.92
N ALA A 23 -2.15 -15.12 -2.98
CA ALA A 23 -1.85 -16.46 -3.46
C ALA A 23 -2.61 -17.56 -2.69
N ALA A 24 -2.66 -17.45 -1.36
CA ALA A 24 -3.39 -18.41 -0.53
C ALA A 24 -4.91 -18.42 -0.82
N ALA A 25 -5.50 -17.28 -1.13
CA ALA A 25 -6.91 -17.20 -1.50
C ALA A 25 -7.16 -17.74 -2.91
N ILE A 26 -6.26 -17.50 -3.86
CA ILE A 26 -6.32 -18.10 -5.20
C ILE A 26 -6.29 -19.63 -5.10
N ASP A 27 -5.38 -20.18 -4.29
CA ASP A 27 -5.28 -21.62 -4.08
C ASP A 27 -6.55 -22.22 -3.44
N ALA A 28 -7.17 -21.48 -2.51
CA ALA A 28 -8.33 -21.97 -1.78
C ALA A 28 -9.64 -21.86 -2.58
N VAL A 29 -9.86 -20.75 -3.27
CA VAL A 29 -11.16 -20.43 -3.90
C VAL A 29 -11.07 -19.80 -5.29
N GLY A 30 -9.87 -19.62 -5.85
CA GLY A 30 -9.66 -19.04 -7.18
C GLY A 30 -9.78 -17.52 -7.25
N ASP A 31 -10.03 -16.84 -6.14
CA ASP A 31 -10.18 -15.38 -6.02
C ASP A 31 -9.11 -14.81 -5.10
N PRO A 32 -8.31 -13.82 -5.51
CA PRO A 32 -7.26 -13.23 -4.67
C PRO A 32 -7.80 -12.37 -3.51
N TYR A 33 -9.07 -11.97 -3.52
CA TYR A 33 -9.74 -11.24 -2.44
C TYR A 33 -11.21 -11.66 -2.30
N PRO A 34 -11.48 -12.82 -1.71
CA PRO A 34 -12.83 -13.36 -1.56
C PRO A 34 -13.74 -12.43 -0.74
N GLU A 35 -15.03 -12.48 -1.03
CA GLU A 35 -16.04 -11.68 -0.30
C GLU A 35 -16.06 -12.00 1.19
N ALA A 36 -15.87 -13.25 1.57
CA ALA A 36 -15.75 -13.65 2.98
C ALA A 36 -14.59 -12.94 3.69
N THR A 37 -13.44 -12.80 3.01
CA THR A 37 -12.31 -12.03 3.52
C THR A 37 -12.65 -10.55 3.65
N HIS A 38 -13.35 -9.97 2.66
CA HIS A 38 -13.81 -8.58 2.70
C HIS A 38 -14.70 -8.33 3.91
N ASN A 39 -15.71 -9.17 4.13
CA ASN A 39 -16.63 -9.06 5.26
C ASN A 39 -15.89 -9.15 6.60
N THR A 40 -14.97 -10.09 6.74
CA THR A 40 -14.11 -10.19 7.93
C THR A 40 -13.31 -8.89 8.18
N CYS A 41 -12.77 -8.28 7.12
CA CYS A 41 -12.05 -7.00 7.24
C CYS A 41 -12.98 -5.86 7.69
N MET A 42 -14.21 -5.81 7.15
CA MET A 42 -15.19 -4.77 7.48
C MET A 42 -15.70 -4.87 8.92
N GLU A 43 -15.74 -6.08 9.48
CA GLU A 43 -16.18 -6.36 10.86
C GLU A 43 -15.04 -6.17 11.88
N SER A 44 -13.82 -5.92 11.42
CA SER A 44 -12.63 -5.80 12.27
C SER A 44 -12.25 -4.34 12.52
N ASP A 45 -11.77 -4.03 13.72
CA ASP A 45 -11.24 -2.70 14.07
C ASP A 45 -9.96 -2.36 13.32
N ALA A 46 -9.16 -3.37 12.99
CA ALA A 46 -7.91 -3.23 12.26
C ALA A 46 -7.54 -4.53 11.52
N VAL A 47 -6.80 -4.39 10.42
CA VAL A 47 -6.30 -5.52 9.64
C VAL A 47 -4.78 -5.58 9.74
N LEU A 48 -4.25 -6.66 10.31
CA LEU A 48 -2.83 -6.97 10.26
C LEU A 48 -2.55 -7.77 8.99
N PHE A 49 -1.92 -7.12 8.04
CA PHE A 49 -1.72 -7.63 6.70
C PHE A 49 -0.30 -8.20 6.51
N GLY A 50 -0.19 -9.37 5.89
CA GLY A 50 1.07 -10.02 5.56
C GLY A 50 1.44 -9.90 4.08
N ALA A 51 2.37 -10.73 3.63
CA ALA A 51 2.72 -10.86 2.22
C ALA A 51 1.63 -11.61 1.45
N ILE A 52 1.40 -11.20 0.20
CA ILE A 52 0.37 -11.78 -0.67
C ILE A 52 0.93 -12.55 -1.86
N GLY A 53 2.16 -12.25 -2.26
CA GLY A 53 2.81 -12.80 -3.44
C GLY A 53 3.30 -14.22 -3.24
N ASP A 54 3.52 -14.91 -4.36
CA ASP A 54 4.17 -16.20 -4.43
C ASP A 54 4.96 -16.26 -5.74
N LEU A 55 6.21 -16.70 -5.70
CA LEU A 55 7.11 -16.81 -6.84
C LEU A 55 6.54 -17.58 -8.03
N ARG A 56 5.58 -18.46 -7.80
CA ARG A 56 4.86 -19.19 -8.86
C ARG A 56 4.19 -18.24 -9.86
N PHE A 57 3.70 -17.08 -9.38
CA PHE A 57 3.03 -16.10 -10.23
C PHE A 57 3.99 -15.18 -10.96
N ASP A 58 5.22 -14.97 -10.46
CA ASP A 58 6.24 -14.15 -11.12
C ASP A 58 6.67 -14.76 -12.45
N ASN A 59 6.73 -16.08 -12.51
CA ASN A 59 7.13 -16.86 -13.69
C ASN A 59 5.95 -17.32 -14.55
N ALA A 60 4.73 -16.85 -14.29
CA ALA A 60 3.52 -17.20 -15.03
C ALA A 60 2.96 -15.99 -15.81
N PRO A 61 3.57 -15.61 -16.95
CA PRO A 61 3.15 -14.42 -17.73
C PRO A 61 1.68 -14.50 -18.19
N ASN A 62 1.15 -15.71 -18.35
CA ASN A 62 -0.22 -15.97 -18.80
C ASN A 62 -1.22 -16.20 -17.64
N ALA A 63 -0.82 -15.98 -16.38
CA ALA A 63 -1.72 -16.11 -15.25
C ALA A 63 -2.89 -15.12 -15.39
N LYS A 64 -4.10 -15.63 -15.46
CA LYS A 64 -5.32 -14.81 -15.57
C LYS A 64 -5.62 -14.04 -14.29
N VAL A 65 -5.22 -14.60 -13.16
CA VAL A 65 -5.43 -14.04 -11.83
C VAL A 65 -4.09 -13.97 -11.11
N ARG A 66 -3.81 -12.83 -10.47
CA ARG A 66 -2.56 -12.57 -9.73
C ARG A 66 -2.84 -12.13 -8.30
N PRO A 67 -1.97 -12.49 -7.34
CA PRO A 67 -2.11 -12.10 -5.93
C PRO A 67 -2.24 -10.59 -5.73
N GLU A 68 -1.51 -9.79 -6.51
CA GLU A 68 -1.51 -8.31 -6.44
C GLU A 68 -2.88 -7.71 -6.73
N GLN A 69 -3.70 -8.36 -7.54
CA GLN A 69 -5.08 -7.93 -7.81
C GLN A 69 -5.91 -7.97 -6.51
N GLY A 70 -5.64 -8.93 -5.62
CA GLY A 70 -6.28 -8.99 -4.31
C GLY A 70 -5.94 -7.79 -3.43
N LEU A 71 -4.68 -7.35 -3.43
CA LEU A 71 -4.26 -6.17 -2.69
C LEU A 71 -4.94 -4.90 -3.24
N LEU A 72 -4.97 -4.74 -4.55
CA LEU A 72 -5.63 -3.58 -5.18
C LEU A 72 -7.14 -3.58 -4.91
N ALA A 73 -7.79 -4.73 -5.03
CA ALA A 73 -9.21 -4.88 -4.72
C ALA A 73 -9.52 -4.55 -3.26
N MET A 74 -8.71 -5.04 -2.32
CA MET A 74 -8.83 -4.75 -0.89
C MET A 74 -8.71 -3.25 -0.62
N ARG A 75 -7.68 -2.59 -1.15
CA ARG A 75 -7.47 -1.14 -0.99
C ARG A 75 -8.67 -0.33 -1.46
N LYS A 76 -9.19 -0.67 -2.64
CA LYS A 76 -10.35 0.00 -3.23
C LYS A 76 -11.62 -0.23 -2.42
N LYS A 77 -11.93 -1.50 -2.12
CA LYS A 77 -13.18 -1.87 -1.42
C LYS A 77 -13.22 -1.35 0.03
N LEU A 78 -12.08 -1.32 0.73
CA LEU A 78 -11.97 -0.79 2.08
C LEU A 78 -11.72 0.73 2.14
N GLY A 79 -11.59 1.41 0.99
CA GLY A 79 -11.34 2.86 0.93
C GLY A 79 -9.98 3.27 1.50
N LEU A 80 -8.96 2.42 1.41
CA LEU A 80 -7.61 2.67 1.92
C LEU A 80 -6.83 3.57 0.96
N TYR A 81 -7.08 4.87 1.03
CA TYR A 81 -6.53 5.85 0.08
C TYR A 81 -5.13 6.34 0.41
N ALA A 82 -4.71 6.26 1.68
CA ALA A 82 -3.44 6.80 2.14
C ALA A 82 -2.49 5.71 2.64
N ASN A 83 -1.27 5.70 2.09
CA ASN A 83 -0.18 4.89 2.61
C ASN A 83 0.81 5.78 3.36
N LEU A 84 0.98 5.53 4.64
CA LEU A 84 1.89 6.27 5.50
C LEU A 84 3.18 5.49 5.66
N ARG A 85 4.29 6.07 5.21
CA ARG A 85 5.62 5.46 5.28
C ARG A 85 6.56 6.35 6.07
N PRO A 86 6.71 6.11 7.38
CA PRO A 86 7.75 6.77 8.16
C PRO A 86 9.13 6.26 7.72
N VAL A 87 10.05 7.20 7.49
CA VAL A 87 11.43 6.93 7.16
C VAL A 87 12.30 7.60 8.21
N THR A 88 13.01 6.81 8.97
CA THR A 88 13.90 7.28 10.04
C THR A 88 15.21 6.51 9.95
N THR A 89 16.32 7.22 10.06
CA THR A 89 17.63 6.57 10.16
C THR A 89 17.98 6.30 11.62
N PHE A 90 18.49 5.11 11.86
CA PHE A 90 18.98 4.69 13.17
C PHE A 90 20.50 4.79 13.16
N PRO A 91 21.14 5.55 14.09
CA PRO A 91 22.59 5.72 14.12
C PRO A 91 23.36 4.40 14.07
N THR A 92 22.87 3.38 14.76
CA THR A 92 23.47 2.03 14.79
C THR A 92 23.43 1.30 13.46
N LEU A 93 22.59 1.73 12.51
CA LEU A 93 22.40 1.10 11.20
C LEU A 93 22.95 1.93 10.03
N LEU A 94 23.53 3.10 10.28
CA LEU A 94 24.06 3.98 9.22
C LEU A 94 25.09 3.27 8.34
N HIS A 95 25.92 2.41 8.92
CA HIS A 95 26.93 1.62 8.20
C HIS A 95 26.35 0.64 7.18
N ARG A 96 25.05 0.33 7.26
CA ARG A 96 24.33 -0.55 6.30
C ARG A 96 23.72 0.21 5.14
N SER A 97 23.70 1.55 5.20
CA SER A 97 23.15 2.38 4.12
C SER A 97 24.07 2.30 2.88
N PRO A 98 23.51 2.17 1.67
CA PRO A 98 24.28 2.33 0.44
C PRO A 98 24.62 3.82 0.15
N LEU A 99 24.01 4.74 0.87
CA LEU A 99 24.26 6.18 0.78
C LEU A 99 25.31 6.60 1.80
N ARG A 100 26.00 7.69 1.53
CA ARG A 100 26.95 8.30 2.45
C ARG A 100 26.26 8.69 3.76
N ALA A 101 26.94 8.47 4.88
CA ALA A 101 26.38 8.72 6.22
C ALA A 101 25.95 10.19 6.42
N ASP A 102 26.75 11.14 5.92
CA ASP A 102 26.46 12.58 6.00
C ASP A 102 25.17 12.99 5.26
N LEU A 103 24.70 12.19 4.31
CA LEU A 103 23.46 12.44 3.58
C LEU A 103 22.22 11.86 4.27
N VAL A 104 22.38 10.83 5.06
CA VAL A 104 21.24 10.09 5.64
C VAL A 104 21.14 10.20 7.15
N GLU A 105 22.21 10.64 7.83
CA GLU A 105 22.18 10.84 9.26
C GLU A 105 21.11 11.87 9.67
N GLY A 106 20.30 11.51 10.65
CA GLY A 106 19.19 12.35 11.12
C GLY A 106 18.00 12.45 10.16
N ALA A 107 17.96 11.65 9.08
CA ALA A 107 16.78 11.62 8.22
C ALA A 107 15.57 11.16 9.02
N ASP A 108 14.52 11.98 9.02
CA ASP A 108 13.23 11.73 9.65
C ASP A 108 12.14 12.42 8.83
N PHE A 109 11.42 11.67 8.02
CA PHE A 109 10.29 12.18 7.28
C PHE A 109 9.17 11.14 7.16
N LEU A 110 7.96 11.61 6.89
CA LEU A 110 6.81 10.78 6.61
C LEU A 110 6.43 10.95 5.14
N CYS A 111 6.49 9.87 4.37
CA CYS A 111 5.95 9.85 3.01
C CYS A 111 4.46 9.49 3.08
N VAL A 112 3.61 10.43 2.68
CA VAL A 112 2.16 10.24 2.56
C VAL A 112 1.84 10.02 1.09
N ARG A 113 1.43 8.77 0.75
CA ARG A 113 1.19 8.38 -0.64
C ARG A 113 -0.28 8.12 -0.89
N GLU A 114 -0.84 8.75 -1.94
CA GLU A 114 -2.16 8.39 -2.46
C GLU A 114 -2.10 6.99 -3.11
N LEU A 115 -3.09 6.14 -2.82
CA LEU A 115 -3.06 4.72 -3.20
C LEU A 115 -4.15 4.29 -4.16
N THR A 116 -5.21 5.06 -4.35
CA THR A 116 -6.42 4.61 -5.05
C THR A 116 -6.69 5.35 -6.36
N GLY A 117 -5.81 6.26 -6.73
CA GLY A 117 -5.75 6.92 -8.04
C GLY A 117 -4.54 6.50 -8.87
N GLY A 118 -4.34 7.19 -9.98
CA GLY A 118 -3.19 7.06 -10.86
C GLY A 118 -3.17 5.80 -11.72
N LEU A 119 -1.98 5.35 -12.06
CA LEU A 119 -1.75 4.25 -13.00
C LEU A 119 -2.36 2.91 -12.58
N TYR A 120 -2.47 2.63 -11.28
CA TYR A 120 -3.01 1.35 -10.83
C TYR A 120 -4.51 1.19 -11.08
N PHE A 121 -5.25 2.29 -11.15
CA PHE A 121 -6.71 2.29 -11.25
C PHE A 121 -7.25 3.04 -12.47
N GLY A 122 -6.41 3.84 -13.14
CA GLY A 122 -6.78 4.55 -14.35
C GLY A 122 -7.24 3.61 -15.46
N ARG A 123 -8.16 4.07 -16.26
CA ARG A 123 -8.68 3.32 -17.43
C ARG A 123 -8.79 4.30 -18.60
N PRO A 124 -8.63 3.81 -19.86
CA PRO A 124 -8.32 2.44 -20.28
C PRO A 124 -6.87 2.01 -19.99
N GLN A 125 -6.66 0.71 -19.83
CA GLN A 125 -5.34 0.06 -19.79
C GLN A 125 -5.36 -1.14 -20.72
N GLY A 126 -4.26 -1.43 -21.41
CA GLY A 126 -4.18 -2.61 -22.23
C GLY A 126 -3.24 -2.52 -23.41
N ARG A 127 -3.55 -3.29 -24.40
CA ARG A 127 -2.89 -3.33 -25.70
C ARG A 127 -3.92 -3.22 -26.83
N SER A 128 -3.51 -2.66 -27.97
CA SER A 128 -4.27 -2.69 -29.21
C SER A 128 -4.48 -4.14 -29.70
N GLU A 129 -5.45 -4.36 -30.56
CA GLU A 129 -5.77 -5.69 -31.11
C GLU A 129 -4.58 -6.29 -31.87
N ASP A 130 -3.79 -5.46 -32.57
CA ASP A 130 -2.57 -5.88 -33.26
C ASP A 130 -1.38 -6.13 -32.35
N GLY A 131 -1.50 -5.81 -31.04
CA GLY A 131 -0.46 -5.97 -30.04
C GLY A 131 0.71 -4.98 -30.14
N LEU A 132 0.66 -4.04 -31.10
CA LEU A 132 1.78 -3.11 -31.37
C LEU A 132 1.76 -1.88 -30.46
N THR A 133 0.62 -1.55 -29.83
CA THR A 133 0.49 -0.40 -28.94
C THR A 133 0.06 -0.88 -27.55
N ALA A 134 0.80 -0.42 -26.52
CA ALA A 134 0.39 -0.59 -25.14
C ALA A 134 0.07 0.79 -24.52
N TYR A 135 -0.93 0.85 -23.66
CA TYR A 135 -1.35 2.08 -23.02
C TYR A 135 -1.77 1.86 -21.56
N ASP A 136 -1.39 2.82 -20.73
CA ASP A 136 -1.78 2.92 -19.33
C ASP A 136 -2.24 4.36 -19.03
N THR A 137 -3.39 4.50 -18.38
CA THR A 137 -3.95 5.81 -18.06
C THR A 137 -3.63 6.20 -16.62
N CYS A 138 -3.06 7.39 -16.43
CA CYS A 138 -2.85 8.00 -15.13
C CYS A 138 -3.94 9.06 -14.89
N VAL A 139 -4.85 8.81 -13.96
CA VAL A 139 -5.96 9.73 -13.63
C VAL A 139 -5.98 9.99 -12.13
N TYR A 140 -6.08 11.27 -11.77
CA TYR A 140 -6.38 11.72 -10.42
C TYR A 140 -7.56 12.68 -10.45
N THR A 141 -8.46 12.52 -9.49
CA THR A 141 -9.58 13.46 -9.29
C THR A 141 -9.25 14.51 -8.25
N CYS A 142 -9.93 15.66 -8.29
CA CYS A 142 -9.77 16.69 -7.26
C CYS A 142 -10.02 16.14 -5.85
N ALA A 143 -11.01 15.25 -5.68
CA ALA A 143 -11.31 14.65 -4.39
C ALA A 143 -10.16 13.76 -3.87
N GLU A 144 -9.50 13.01 -4.75
CA GLU A 144 -8.32 12.19 -4.39
C GLU A 144 -7.14 13.06 -3.98
N ILE A 145 -6.89 14.14 -4.71
CA ILE A 145 -5.83 15.11 -4.40
C ILE A 145 -6.14 15.83 -3.09
N GLU A 146 -7.37 16.31 -2.91
CA GLU A 146 -7.76 17.05 -1.71
C GLU A 146 -7.60 16.20 -0.44
N ARG A 147 -8.12 14.96 -0.43
CA ARG A 147 -8.05 14.10 0.77
C ARG A 147 -6.61 13.78 1.18
N ILE A 148 -5.73 13.50 0.21
CA ILE A 148 -4.33 13.17 0.53
C ILE A 148 -3.54 14.40 0.96
N CYS A 149 -3.79 15.57 0.35
CA CYS A 149 -3.19 16.83 0.76
C CYS A 149 -3.65 17.24 2.16
N ARG A 150 -4.93 17.14 2.47
CA ARG A 150 -5.48 17.42 3.81
C ARG A 150 -4.78 16.58 4.86
N LEU A 151 -4.66 15.28 4.64
CA LEU A 151 -3.93 14.37 5.52
C LEU A 151 -2.46 14.77 5.66
N GLY A 152 -1.80 15.15 4.55
CA GLY A 152 -0.42 15.63 4.55
C GLY A 152 -0.24 16.88 5.43
N PHE A 153 -1.15 17.85 5.35
CA PHE A 153 -1.14 19.04 6.22
C PHE A 153 -1.35 18.70 7.69
N GLU A 154 -2.27 17.78 8.00
CA GLU A 154 -2.51 17.33 9.38
C GLU A 154 -1.27 16.68 9.99
N TYR A 155 -0.58 15.82 9.25
CA TYR A 155 0.68 15.22 9.72
C TYR A 155 1.82 16.23 9.81
N ALA A 156 1.91 17.19 8.88
CA ALA A 156 2.91 18.24 8.94
C ALA A 156 2.73 19.11 10.20
N ALA A 157 1.50 19.48 10.53
CA ALA A 157 1.17 20.26 11.73
C ALA A 157 1.55 19.54 13.03
N LYS A 158 1.40 18.20 13.06
CA LYS A 158 1.80 17.35 14.21
C LYS A 158 3.31 17.10 14.31
N ARG A 159 4.10 17.55 13.33
CA ARG A 159 5.55 17.34 13.26
C ARG A 159 6.28 18.70 13.24
N ARG A 160 7.04 18.98 12.19
CA ARG A 160 7.86 20.20 12.08
C ARG A 160 7.22 21.34 11.29
N GLY A 161 5.95 21.24 10.95
CA GLY A 161 5.23 22.24 10.15
C GLY A 161 5.69 22.32 8.69
N LYS A 162 6.46 21.35 8.20
CA LYS A 162 6.98 21.34 6.83
C LYS A 162 6.27 20.28 6.00
N LEU A 163 5.65 20.68 4.91
CA LEU A 163 5.07 19.82 3.87
C LEU A 163 5.77 20.06 2.53
N THR A 164 6.13 18.99 1.85
CA THR A 164 6.62 19.03 0.48
C THR A 164 5.69 18.20 -0.39
N ILE A 165 5.15 18.80 -1.43
CA ILE A 165 4.33 18.10 -2.44
C ILE A 165 5.26 17.74 -3.60
N VAL A 166 5.26 16.47 -3.99
CA VAL A 166 6.07 15.96 -5.11
C VAL A 166 5.15 15.65 -6.28
N ASP A 167 5.38 16.30 -7.38
CA ASP A 167 4.62 16.20 -8.62
C ASP A 167 5.56 16.18 -9.82
N LYS A 168 5.07 15.69 -10.95
CA LYS A 168 5.77 15.71 -12.25
C LYS A 168 5.31 16.91 -13.10
N ALA A 169 5.20 18.08 -12.52
CA ALA A 169 4.59 19.27 -13.07
C ALA A 169 5.31 19.87 -14.30
N ASN A 170 6.51 19.41 -14.65
CA ASN A 170 7.23 19.88 -15.82
C ASN A 170 6.76 19.26 -17.15
N VAL A 171 5.96 18.22 -17.10
CA VAL A 171 5.49 17.48 -18.31
C VAL A 171 4.03 17.03 -18.20
N LEU A 172 3.54 16.72 -17.01
CA LEU A 172 2.18 16.21 -16.78
C LEU A 172 1.27 17.25 -16.16
#